data_3e2a8796768d9fc6ed18a3a4a88814f5
#
_entry.id   3e2a8796768d9fc6ed18a3a4a88814f5
#
_cell.length_a   1.000
_cell.length_b   1.000
_cell.length_c   1.000
_cell.angle_alpha   90.00
_cell.angle_beta   90.00
_cell.angle_gamma   90.00
#
_symmetry.space_group_name_H-M   'P 1'
#
loop_
_entity.id
_entity.type
_entity.pdbx_description
1 polymer ?
#
loop_
_entity_poly.entity_id
_entity_poly.type
_entity_poly.pdbx_seq_one_letter_code
_entity_poly.pdbx_strand_id
1 'polypeptide(L)'
;MADLIAPLRAHPPFDEMEPAALQFLAGHLAVGYYPRGELVVGPESGAVARLYIVKQGSVRGSGGAADVLLGPGECFPLGALAGRRATVYAYRAEKDSFCWELPAERFHELVERSARFRAFSTQHLAQLAERSQRALRAEAAESALDGAGMLAPLRSVLRREPVSCPRDTTLGEAIRRMHAERVGSIAIVDGDAVPVGIFTTVDLLASAAAGAPPNAGITQHMTPRPFALEEEATLADAALAMARHGFRHIVVTRDGKLAGVVSERDLFALQRLGLRRTAERIRGAGALEQLVEAARDIRSLTRHLLAQGVAAGPLTEMISALNDSLTRRVIELAQARHPLAPAWCWFALGSEGRMEQTLVTDQDNALIMEGEKEAFLAFADQVNRDLDACGFPLCKGDIMARNPRWCLTLQEWRAVFDGWIRNNDPQALLHASIFFDFRPLAGEARLAGELRSAVLEQTRGNRAFCRAMAQAALQTRPPLGLLADFSADELDLKALGARPFVDAARVLALAAGSPETGTAARLRAAGEKNAIEAFHFVQTLRLRHARNLIRRGELNDIDRRVLKEAFRQASMLQQRVRLDFGL
;
A
#
# COMPACT_ATOMS: atom_id res chain seq x y z
N MET A 1 -38.80 3.57 29.65
CA MET A 1 -37.40 3.92 29.35
C MET A 1 -36.39 3.07 30.13
N ALA A 2 -36.53 2.89 31.43
CA ALA A 2 -35.60 2.04 32.20
C ALA A 2 -35.53 0.58 31.69
N ASP A 3 -36.63 0.01 31.23
CA ASP A 3 -36.71 -1.36 30.71
C ASP A 3 -35.96 -1.60 29.37
N LEU A 4 -35.67 -0.54 28.62
CA LEU A 4 -34.94 -0.63 27.34
C LEU A 4 -33.42 -0.50 27.52
N ILE A 5 -32.97 0.19 28.56
CA ILE A 5 -31.53 0.48 28.78
C ILE A 5 -30.79 -0.74 29.31
N ALA A 6 -31.42 -1.53 30.21
CA ALA A 6 -30.77 -2.71 30.80
C ALA A 6 -30.36 -3.78 29.76
N PRO A 7 -31.24 -4.20 28.79
CA PRO A 7 -30.87 -5.13 27.75
C PRO A 7 -29.81 -4.60 26.78
N LEU A 8 -29.82 -3.28 26.48
CA LEU A 8 -28.78 -2.67 25.62
C LEU A 8 -27.42 -2.72 26.30
N ARG A 9 -27.33 -2.38 27.59
CA ARG A 9 -26.07 -2.41 28.37
C ARG A 9 -25.42 -3.79 28.51
N ALA A 10 -26.12 -4.85 28.15
CA ALA A 10 -25.55 -6.19 28.15
C ALA A 10 -24.62 -6.45 26.96
N HIS A 11 -24.54 -5.53 25.99
CA HIS A 11 -23.83 -5.73 24.73
C HIS A 11 -22.97 -4.51 24.34
N PRO A 12 -21.71 -4.74 23.82
CA PRO A 12 -20.92 -3.66 23.24
C PRO A 12 -21.60 -3.09 21.97
N PRO A 13 -21.46 -1.76 21.73
CA PRO A 13 -20.74 -0.75 22.50
C PRO A 13 -21.59 -0.08 23.59
N PHE A 14 -22.83 -0.55 23.81
CA PHE A 14 -23.83 0.11 24.66
C PHE A 14 -23.50 0.01 26.15
N ASP A 15 -22.69 -1.00 26.55
CA ASP A 15 -22.18 -1.21 27.91
C ASP A 15 -21.30 -0.05 28.41
N GLU A 16 -20.53 0.55 27.50
CA GLU A 16 -19.57 1.60 27.80
C GLU A 16 -19.98 3.00 27.29
N MET A 17 -21.19 3.14 26.77
CA MET A 17 -21.71 4.44 26.31
C MET A 17 -22.05 5.37 27.46
N GLU A 18 -21.88 6.65 27.21
CA GLU A 18 -22.24 7.73 28.13
C GLU A 18 -23.75 7.67 28.46
N PRO A 19 -24.16 7.83 29.74
CA PRO A 19 -25.59 7.70 30.15
C PRO A 19 -26.56 8.57 29.35
N ALA A 20 -26.15 9.79 29.03
CA ALA A 20 -26.98 10.71 28.24
C ALA A 20 -27.18 10.24 26.79
N ALA A 21 -26.13 9.66 26.17
CA ALA A 21 -26.21 9.11 24.83
C ALA A 21 -27.05 7.82 24.78
N LEU A 22 -26.97 7.00 25.82
CA LEU A 22 -27.79 5.80 25.96
C LEU A 22 -29.27 6.13 26.18
N GLN A 23 -29.57 7.17 26.96
CA GLN A 23 -30.93 7.69 27.13
C GLN A 23 -31.49 8.26 25.82
N PHE A 24 -30.65 8.99 25.07
CA PHE A 24 -31.00 9.47 23.74
C PHE A 24 -31.34 8.31 22.80
N LEU A 25 -30.49 7.28 22.74
CA LEU A 25 -30.72 6.07 21.94
C LEU A 25 -32.06 5.43 22.34
N ALA A 26 -32.26 5.11 23.62
CA ALA A 26 -33.47 4.45 24.14
C ALA A 26 -34.75 5.24 23.85
N GLY A 27 -34.69 6.58 23.84
CA GLY A 27 -35.81 7.46 23.56
C GLY A 27 -36.26 7.50 22.08
N HIS A 28 -35.43 7.00 21.17
CA HIS A 28 -35.70 7.04 19.72
C HIS A 28 -35.76 5.66 19.06
N LEU A 29 -35.68 4.57 19.85
CA LEU A 29 -35.81 3.21 19.35
C LEU A 29 -37.29 2.82 19.16
N ALA A 30 -37.59 2.25 17.99
CA ALA A 30 -38.80 1.47 17.75
C ALA A 30 -38.45 -0.04 17.78
N VAL A 31 -39.46 -0.89 17.89
CA VAL A 31 -39.26 -2.35 17.82
C VAL A 31 -39.99 -2.87 16.58
N GLY A 32 -39.20 -3.53 15.70
CA GLY A 32 -39.73 -4.26 14.55
C GLY A 32 -39.71 -5.77 14.80
N TYR A 33 -40.70 -6.47 14.27
CA TYR A 33 -40.76 -7.93 14.24
C TYR A 33 -40.57 -8.43 12.80
N TYR A 34 -39.72 -9.44 12.64
CA TYR A 34 -39.35 -10.03 11.35
C TYR A 34 -39.48 -11.56 11.47
N PRO A 35 -40.48 -12.19 10.84
CA PRO A 35 -40.59 -13.63 10.80
C PRO A 35 -39.43 -14.26 10.02
N ARG A 36 -39.14 -15.53 10.30
CA ARG A 36 -38.11 -16.29 9.65
C ARG A 36 -38.17 -16.18 8.11
N GLY A 37 -37.07 -15.82 7.47
CA GLY A 37 -36.92 -15.66 6.01
C GLY A 37 -37.29 -14.29 5.49
N GLU A 38 -37.92 -13.41 6.29
CA GLU A 38 -38.27 -12.06 5.87
C GLU A 38 -37.03 -11.19 5.66
N LEU A 39 -37.07 -10.36 4.61
CA LEU A 39 -36.02 -9.39 4.31
C LEU A 39 -36.17 -8.17 5.22
N VAL A 40 -35.19 -7.93 6.10
CA VAL A 40 -35.14 -6.76 6.98
C VAL A 40 -34.69 -5.52 6.19
N VAL A 41 -33.63 -5.63 5.43
CA VAL A 41 -33.09 -4.60 4.53
C VAL A 41 -32.16 -5.24 3.50
N GLY A 42 -32.19 -4.75 2.25
CA GLY A 42 -31.40 -5.30 1.17
C GLY A 42 -30.92 -4.25 0.17
N PRO A 43 -30.11 -4.67 -0.83
CA PRO A 43 -29.58 -3.77 -1.86
C PRO A 43 -30.67 -2.99 -2.62
N GLU A 44 -31.83 -3.62 -2.83
CA GLU A 44 -32.95 -3.02 -3.56
C GLU A 44 -33.79 -2.05 -2.70
N SER A 45 -33.54 -1.99 -1.39
CA SER A 45 -34.26 -1.11 -0.48
C SER A 45 -33.89 0.38 -0.61
N GLY A 46 -32.96 0.72 -1.51
CA GLY A 46 -32.44 2.07 -1.64
C GLY A 46 -31.50 2.47 -0.50
N ALA A 47 -31.31 3.77 -0.27
CA ALA A 47 -30.48 4.24 0.83
C ALA A 47 -31.06 3.78 2.18
N VAL A 48 -30.20 3.23 3.04
CA VAL A 48 -30.62 2.68 4.34
C VAL A 48 -31.20 3.78 5.23
N ALA A 49 -32.44 3.60 5.63
CA ALA A 49 -33.19 4.58 6.42
C ALA A 49 -33.06 4.36 7.93
N ARG A 50 -32.60 3.18 8.39
CA ARG A 50 -32.57 2.81 9.82
C ARG A 50 -31.34 1.99 10.17
N LEU A 51 -30.83 2.17 11.40
CA LEU A 51 -29.98 1.23 12.09
C LEU A 51 -30.85 0.16 12.73
N TYR A 52 -30.48 -1.09 12.57
CA TYR A 52 -31.09 -2.23 13.23
C TYR A 52 -30.14 -2.80 14.28
N ILE A 53 -30.65 -3.11 15.46
CA ILE A 53 -29.95 -3.79 16.54
C ILE A 53 -30.76 -5.04 16.87
N VAL A 54 -30.20 -6.21 16.75
CA VAL A 54 -30.93 -7.44 17.07
C VAL A 54 -31.24 -7.47 18.56
N LYS A 55 -32.54 -7.51 18.90
CA LYS A 55 -33.02 -7.62 20.27
C LYS A 55 -33.16 -9.08 20.70
N GLN A 56 -33.72 -9.90 19.81
CA GLN A 56 -33.93 -11.33 20.02
C GLN A 56 -33.99 -12.03 18.66
N GLY A 57 -33.55 -13.27 18.61
CA GLY A 57 -33.48 -14.03 17.36
C GLY A 57 -32.11 -13.96 16.70
N SER A 58 -32.06 -14.05 15.37
CA SER A 58 -30.83 -13.90 14.58
C SER A 58 -31.14 -13.47 13.15
N VAL A 59 -30.24 -12.68 12.59
CA VAL A 59 -30.36 -12.14 11.22
C VAL A 59 -29.13 -12.56 10.42
N ARG A 60 -29.35 -13.09 9.20
CA ARG A 60 -28.29 -13.45 8.27
C ARG A 60 -28.14 -12.39 7.20
N GLY A 61 -26.93 -11.87 7.05
CA GLY A 61 -26.53 -11.02 5.93
C GLY A 61 -25.84 -11.84 4.86
N SER A 62 -26.39 -11.87 3.63
CA SER A 62 -25.86 -12.60 2.47
C SER A 62 -25.69 -11.66 1.27
N GLY A 63 -24.84 -12.05 0.29
CA GLY A 63 -24.61 -11.26 -0.92
C GLY A 63 -23.33 -10.40 -0.90
N GLY A 64 -22.51 -10.52 0.12
CA GLY A 64 -21.16 -9.95 0.20
C GLY A 64 -20.05 -11.02 0.11
N ALA A 65 -18.83 -10.65 0.45
CA ALA A 65 -17.65 -11.55 0.42
C ALA A 65 -17.76 -12.76 1.37
N ALA A 66 -18.62 -12.73 2.38
CA ALA A 66 -18.95 -13.84 3.26
C ALA A 66 -20.30 -13.60 3.93
N ASP A 67 -21.05 -14.66 4.17
CA ASP A 67 -22.29 -14.61 4.96
C ASP A 67 -21.95 -14.22 6.40
N VAL A 68 -22.78 -13.36 6.99
CA VAL A 68 -22.64 -12.90 8.37
C VAL A 68 -23.92 -13.29 9.14
N LEU A 69 -23.76 -13.96 10.27
CA LEU A 69 -24.88 -14.26 11.18
C LEU A 69 -24.79 -13.29 12.37
N LEU A 70 -25.86 -12.53 12.60
CA LEU A 70 -25.94 -11.50 13.63
C LEU A 70 -26.91 -11.97 14.74
N GLY A 71 -26.45 -11.90 15.98
CA GLY A 71 -27.19 -12.25 17.19
C GLY A 71 -27.57 -11.03 18.02
N PRO A 72 -28.19 -11.23 19.20
CA PRO A 72 -28.61 -10.16 20.09
C PRO A 72 -27.49 -9.18 20.43
N GLY A 73 -27.80 -7.88 20.37
CA GLY A 73 -26.86 -6.76 20.58
C GLY A 73 -26.07 -6.33 19.34
N GLU A 74 -26.03 -7.14 18.29
CA GLU A 74 -25.29 -6.78 17.07
C GLU A 74 -26.07 -5.82 16.17
N CYS A 75 -25.31 -4.90 15.54
CA CYS A 75 -25.85 -3.78 14.76
C CYS A 75 -25.62 -3.97 13.26
N PHE A 76 -26.64 -3.65 12.44
CA PHE A 76 -26.53 -3.65 10.98
C PHE A 76 -27.46 -2.60 10.34
N PRO A 77 -27.25 -2.20 9.10
CA PRO A 77 -26.03 -2.21 8.30
C PRO A 77 -25.22 -0.92 8.53
N LEU A 78 -24.36 -0.89 9.55
CA LEU A 78 -23.60 0.29 9.99
C LEU A 78 -22.86 1.00 8.84
N GLY A 79 -22.18 0.23 7.96
CA GLY A 79 -21.42 0.81 6.86
C GLY A 79 -22.26 1.48 5.79
N ALA A 80 -23.44 0.94 5.49
CA ALA A 80 -24.38 1.52 4.55
C ALA A 80 -25.03 2.79 5.12
N LEU A 81 -25.38 2.75 6.40
CA LEU A 81 -26.00 3.87 7.11
C LEU A 81 -25.03 5.05 7.25
N ALA A 82 -23.80 4.80 7.72
CA ALA A 82 -22.76 5.83 7.82
C ALA A 82 -22.43 6.46 6.45
N GLY A 83 -22.56 5.69 5.37
CA GLY A 83 -22.36 6.15 4.01
C GLY A 83 -23.57 6.71 3.29
N ARG A 84 -24.74 6.75 3.94
CA ARG A 84 -26.03 7.19 3.35
C ARG A 84 -26.32 6.52 2.00
N ARG A 85 -26.13 5.19 1.91
CA ARG A 85 -26.28 4.41 0.67
C ARG A 85 -27.07 3.13 0.89
N ALA A 86 -27.41 2.43 -0.19
CA ALA A 86 -27.93 1.07 -0.11
C ALA A 86 -26.92 0.11 0.51
N THR A 87 -27.39 -0.92 1.19
CA THR A 87 -26.52 -2.02 1.67
C THR A 87 -26.15 -2.95 0.52
N VAL A 88 -24.97 -3.57 0.61
CA VAL A 88 -24.54 -4.64 -0.33
C VAL A 88 -25.01 -6.02 0.14
N TYR A 89 -25.44 -6.14 1.39
CA TYR A 89 -25.95 -7.37 1.97
C TYR A 89 -27.48 -7.37 1.96
N ALA A 90 -28.08 -8.53 1.63
CA ALA A 90 -29.47 -8.80 1.93
C ALA A 90 -29.56 -9.40 3.35
N TYR A 91 -30.05 -8.61 4.30
CA TYR A 91 -30.24 -9.04 5.69
C TYR A 91 -31.63 -9.67 5.84
N ARG A 92 -31.65 -11.00 6.14
CA ARG A 92 -32.88 -11.77 6.36
C ARG A 92 -32.93 -12.36 7.75
N ALA A 93 -34.09 -12.41 8.34
CA ALA A 93 -34.30 -13.08 9.61
C ALA A 93 -34.05 -14.60 9.47
N GLU A 94 -33.05 -15.14 10.17
CA GLU A 94 -32.76 -16.56 10.18
C GLU A 94 -33.72 -17.34 11.06
N LYS A 95 -34.25 -16.68 12.11
CA LYS A 95 -35.30 -17.11 13.03
C LYS A 95 -36.25 -15.94 13.21
N ASP A 96 -37.41 -16.19 13.80
CA ASP A 96 -38.28 -15.11 14.24
C ASP A 96 -37.50 -14.12 15.10
N SER A 97 -37.41 -12.89 14.65
CA SER A 97 -36.46 -11.92 15.20
C SER A 97 -37.16 -10.61 15.54
N PHE A 98 -36.78 -10.05 16.67
CA PHE A 98 -37.12 -8.67 17.04
C PHE A 98 -35.88 -7.81 16.92
N CYS A 99 -35.97 -6.67 16.26
CA CYS A 99 -34.91 -5.69 16.16
C CYS A 99 -35.35 -4.34 16.75
N TRP A 100 -34.42 -3.69 17.44
CA TRP A 100 -34.56 -2.27 17.70
C TRP A 100 -34.15 -1.50 16.46
N GLU A 101 -34.94 -0.49 16.12
CA GLU A 101 -34.78 0.33 14.92
C GLU A 101 -34.54 1.78 15.28
N LEU A 102 -33.44 2.35 14.82
CA LEU A 102 -33.11 3.76 14.99
C LEU A 102 -33.09 4.46 13.62
N PRO A 103 -33.87 5.55 13.43
CA PRO A 103 -33.84 6.31 12.17
C PRO A 103 -32.42 6.82 11.83
N ALA A 104 -32.10 6.91 10.52
CA ALA A 104 -30.78 7.30 10.03
C ALA A 104 -30.33 8.67 10.57
N GLU A 105 -31.24 9.64 10.67
CA GLU A 105 -30.90 10.98 11.20
C GLU A 105 -30.49 10.89 12.67
N ARG A 106 -31.16 10.07 13.47
CA ARG A 106 -30.87 9.84 14.89
C ARG A 106 -29.59 9.02 15.08
N PHE A 107 -29.27 8.14 14.14
CA PHE A 107 -27.97 7.46 14.11
C PHE A 107 -26.83 8.46 13.94
N HIS A 108 -26.92 9.37 13.00
CA HIS A 108 -25.88 10.38 12.80
C HIS A 108 -25.72 11.29 14.02
N GLU A 109 -26.83 11.68 14.64
CA GLU A 109 -26.81 12.45 15.86
C GLU A 109 -26.19 11.67 17.04
N LEU A 110 -26.46 10.36 17.15
CA LEU A 110 -25.85 9.50 18.16
C LEU A 110 -24.33 9.39 17.97
N VAL A 111 -23.85 9.27 16.72
CA VAL A 111 -22.40 9.26 16.38
C VAL A 111 -21.72 10.57 16.80
N GLU A 112 -22.41 11.70 16.72
CA GLU A 112 -21.88 12.99 17.18
C GLU A 112 -21.88 13.10 18.71
N ARG A 113 -22.90 12.58 19.39
CA ARG A 113 -23.11 12.67 20.84
C ARG A 113 -22.27 11.70 21.67
N SER A 114 -21.92 10.52 21.12
CA SER A 114 -21.16 9.50 21.83
C SER A 114 -19.80 9.23 21.18
N ALA A 115 -18.72 9.54 21.89
CA ALA A 115 -17.36 9.23 21.46
C ALA A 115 -17.16 7.70 21.35
N ARG A 116 -17.78 6.93 22.26
CA ARG A 116 -17.70 5.48 22.27
C ARG A 116 -18.41 4.83 21.08
N PHE A 117 -19.62 5.27 20.79
CA PHE A 117 -20.39 4.78 19.64
C PHE A 117 -19.74 5.17 18.30
N ARG A 118 -19.13 6.34 18.23
CA ARG A 118 -18.32 6.78 17.07
C ARG A 118 -17.13 5.87 16.86
N ALA A 119 -16.35 5.59 17.90
CA ALA A 119 -15.20 4.70 17.85
C ALA A 119 -15.59 3.30 17.39
N PHE A 120 -16.67 2.74 17.94
CA PHE A 120 -17.23 1.43 17.52
C PHE A 120 -17.63 1.43 16.05
N SER A 121 -18.36 2.44 15.58
CA SER A 121 -18.78 2.55 14.18
C SER A 121 -17.57 2.64 13.24
N THR A 122 -16.52 3.38 13.64
CA THR A 122 -15.27 3.51 12.87
C THR A 122 -14.46 2.22 12.86
N GLN A 123 -14.35 1.55 14.00
CA GLN A 123 -13.64 0.26 14.12
C GLN A 123 -14.33 -0.84 13.30
N HIS A 124 -15.64 -0.87 13.30
CA HIS A 124 -16.42 -1.81 12.49
C HIS A 124 -16.22 -1.56 10.99
N LEU A 125 -16.13 -0.29 10.58
CA LEU A 125 -15.78 0.09 9.20
C LEU A 125 -14.35 -0.31 8.82
N ALA A 126 -13.39 -0.18 9.74
CA ALA A 126 -12.01 -0.61 9.54
C ALA A 126 -11.91 -2.14 9.38
N GLN A 127 -12.62 -2.90 10.21
CA GLN A 127 -12.69 -4.38 10.09
C GLN A 127 -13.34 -4.83 8.78
N LEU A 128 -14.38 -4.13 8.31
CA LEU A 128 -14.99 -4.39 7.00
C LEU A 128 -14.03 -4.04 5.86
N ALA A 129 -13.26 -2.97 5.98
CA ALA A 129 -12.22 -2.59 5.02
C ALA A 129 -11.09 -3.61 4.97
N GLU A 130 -10.65 -4.15 6.12
CA GLU A 130 -9.67 -5.24 6.18
C GLU A 130 -10.19 -6.53 5.54
N ARG A 131 -11.45 -6.91 5.81
CA ARG A 131 -12.09 -8.08 5.18
C ARG A 131 -12.23 -7.89 3.67
N SER A 132 -12.61 -6.70 3.21
CA SER A 132 -12.68 -6.35 1.78
C SER A 132 -11.28 -6.35 1.14
N GLN A 133 -10.25 -5.86 1.84
CA GLN A 133 -8.87 -5.96 1.37
C GLN A 133 -8.40 -7.42 1.29
N ARG A 134 -8.80 -8.28 2.22
CA ARG A 134 -8.49 -9.73 2.16
C ARG A 134 -9.19 -10.41 0.98
N ALA A 135 -10.43 -10.05 0.68
CA ALA A 135 -11.15 -10.57 -0.49
C ALA A 135 -10.54 -10.09 -1.81
N LEU A 136 -10.18 -8.80 -1.90
CA LEU A 136 -9.47 -8.24 -3.05
C LEU A 136 -8.06 -8.82 -3.21
N ARG A 137 -7.38 -9.16 -2.11
CA ARG A 137 -6.09 -9.88 -2.14
C ARG A 137 -6.25 -11.29 -2.69
N ALA A 138 -7.34 -11.98 -2.37
CA ALA A 138 -7.65 -13.31 -2.91
C ALA A 138 -7.95 -13.25 -4.43
N GLU A 139 -8.73 -12.27 -4.87
CA GLU A 139 -9.06 -12.02 -6.28
C GLU A 139 -7.82 -11.57 -7.10
N ALA A 140 -6.97 -10.73 -6.51
CA ALA A 140 -5.70 -10.31 -7.08
C ALA A 140 -4.66 -11.45 -7.12
N ALA A 141 -4.69 -12.38 -6.17
CA ALA A 141 -3.86 -13.59 -6.19
C ALA A 141 -4.29 -14.54 -7.33
N GLU A 142 -5.57 -14.64 -7.64
CA GLU A 142 -6.07 -15.36 -8.83
C GLU A 142 -5.59 -14.74 -10.15
N SER A 143 -5.55 -13.40 -10.23
CA SER A 143 -5.04 -12.66 -11.41
C SER A 143 -3.50 -12.67 -11.52
N ALA A 144 -2.79 -12.95 -10.44
CA ALA A 144 -1.31 -12.97 -10.39
C ALA A 144 -0.69 -14.33 -10.76
N LEU A 145 -1.49 -15.31 -11.15
CA LEU A 145 -1.07 -16.67 -11.53
C LEU A 145 -0.19 -16.75 -12.79
N ASP A 146 -0.01 -15.66 -13.51
CA ASP A 146 0.80 -15.61 -14.75
C ASP A 146 2.33 -15.46 -14.53
N GLY A 147 2.81 -15.47 -13.27
CA GLY A 147 4.25 -15.39 -12.98
C GLY A 147 4.90 -16.77 -12.83
N ALA A 148 5.81 -17.12 -13.73
CA ALA A 148 6.49 -18.43 -13.79
C ALA A 148 7.09 -18.95 -12.46
N GLY A 149 7.25 -18.10 -11.44
CA GLY A 149 7.74 -18.49 -10.11
C GLY A 149 6.67 -19.06 -9.18
N MET A 150 5.43 -18.61 -9.29
CA MET A 150 4.31 -19.05 -8.44
C MET A 150 3.63 -20.33 -8.96
N LEU A 151 3.86 -20.69 -10.22
CA LEU A 151 3.43 -21.96 -10.79
C LEU A 151 4.38 -23.12 -10.44
N ALA A 152 5.49 -22.84 -9.78
CA ALA A 152 6.39 -23.88 -9.31
C ALA A 152 5.70 -24.76 -8.25
N PRO A 153 5.90 -26.10 -8.27
CA PRO A 153 5.31 -27.02 -7.31
C PRO A 153 5.90 -26.79 -5.91
N LEU A 154 5.10 -27.06 -4.87
CA LEU A 154 5.48 -26.88 -3.46
C LEU A 154 6.75 -27.64 -3.10
N ARG A 155 7.00 -28.80 -3.71
CA ARG A 155 8.26 -29.56 -3.52
C ARG A 155 9.52 -28.73 -3.81
N SER A 156 9.45 -27.73 -4.67
CA SER A 156 10.61 -26.88 -5.04
C SER A 156 11.11 -26.02 -3.88
N VAL A 157 10.31 -25.82 -2.85
CA VAL A 157 10.61 -25.01 -1.67
C VAL A 157 10.84 -25.82 -0.40
N LEU A 158 10.57 -27.11 -0.43
CA LEU A 158 10.86 -28.03 0.66
C LEU A 158 12.36 -28.31 0.70
N ARG A 159 13.12 -27.51 1.46
CA ARG A 159 14.60 -27.54 1.49
C ARG A 159 15.17 -28.48 2.55
N ARG A 160 14.33 -29.02 3.42
CA ARG A 160 14.72 -29.88 4.56
C ARG A 160 13.62 -30.88 4.86
N GLU A 161 13.98 -31.91 5.58
CA GLU A 161 13.00 -32.84 6.14
C GLU A 161 12.01 -32.11 7.07
N PRO A 162 10.74 -32.51 7.06
CA PRO A 162 9.72 -31.90 7.90
C PRO A 162 10.00 -32.11 9.38
N VAL A 163 9.96 -31.04 10.16
CA VAL A 163 10.01 -31.15 11.62
C VAL A 163 8.66 -31.61 12.12
N SER A 164 8.61 -32.80 12.67
CA SER A 164 7.38 -33.44 13.16
C SER A 164 7.57 -34.13 14.51
N CYS A 165 6.48 -34.43 15.17
CA CYS A 165 6.47 -35.26 16.38
C CYS A 165 5.23 -36.16 16.40
N PRO A 166 5.27 -37.31 17.11
CA PRO A 166 4.12 -38.18 17.31
C PRO A 166 3.09 -37.57 18.27
N ARG A 167 1.87 -38.12 18.28
CA ARG A 167 0.72 -37.60 19.07
C ARG A 167 0.94 -37.61 20.59
N ASP A 168 1.74 -38.52 21.10
CA ASP A 168 2.04 -38.69 22.52
C ASP A 168 3.15 -37.78 23.04
N THR A 169 3.71 -36.94 22.17
CA THR A 169 4.73 -35.93 22.53
C THR A 169 4.16 -34.92 23.51
N THR A 170 4.97 -34.54 24.51
CA THR A 170 4.59 -33.45 25.43
C THR A 170 4.78 -32.08 24.82
N LEU A 171 4.02 -31.09 25.30
CA LEU A 171 4.13 -29.70 24.91
C LEU A 171 5.58 -29.19 25.04
N GLY A 172 6.24 -29.50 26.16
CA GLY A 172 7.62 -29.06 26.40
C GLY A 172 8.64 -29.71 25.45
N GLU A 173 8.46 -30.97 25.05
CA GLU A 173 9.31 -31.61 24.03
C GLU A 173 9.13 -31.02 22.65
N ALA A 174 7.87 -30.78 22.23
CA ALA A 174 7.58 -30.15 20.96
C ALA A 174 8.21 -28.74 20.87
N ILE A 175 8.09 -27.93 21.93
CA ILE A 175 8.70 -26.61 22.03
C ILE A 175 10.23 -26.67 21.95
N ARG A 176 10.87 -27.58 22.69
CA ARG A 176 12.32 -27.78 22.63
C ARG A 176 12.78 -28.16 21.23
N ARG A 177 12.02 -29.04 20.55
CA ARG A 177 12.32 -29.45 19.17
C ARG A 177 12.18 -28.31 18.20
N MET A 178 11.10 -27.49 18.29
CA MET A 178 10.93 -26.30 17.49
C MET A 178 12.09 -25.30 17.69
N HIS A 179 12.54 -25.13 18.94
CA HIS A 179 13.66 -24.24 19.26
C HIS A 179 14.98 -24.74 18.69
N ALA A 180 15.29 -26.02 18.90
CA ALA A 180 16.52 -26.66 18.41
C ALA A 180 16.61 -26.58 16.88
N GLU A 181 15.51 -26.86 16.18
CA GLU A 181 15.41 -26.83 14.71
C GLU A 181 15.17 -25.42 14.15
N ARG A 182 15.01 -24.42 15.01
CA ARG A 182 14.74 -23.01 14.64
C ARG A 182 13.54 -22.87 13.70
N VAL A 183 12.43 -23.55 14.02
CA VAL A 183 11.19 -23.52 13.24
C VAL A 183 10.06 -22.81 13.98
N GLY A 184 9.17 -22.18 13.21
CA GLY A 184 7.96 -21.53 13.73
C GLY A 184 6.75 -22.45 13.88
N SER A 185 6.86 -23.71 13.42
CA SER A 185 5.79 -24.71 13.50
C SER A 185 6.36 -26.13 13.53
N ILE A 186 5.60 -27.06 14.09
CA ILE A 186 5.89 -28.51 14.10
C ILE A 186 4.62 -29.26 13.70
N ALA A 187 4.75 -30.22 12.79
CA ALA A 187 3.63 -31.11 12.41
C ALA A 187 3.49 -32.24 13.39
N ILE A 188 2.27 -32.58 13.77
CA ILE A 188 1.97 -33.74 14.57
C ILE A 188 1.47 -34.83 13.63
N VAL A 189 2.12 -36.03 13.69
CA VAL A 189 1.83 -37.13 12.79
C VAL A 189 1.40 -38.37 13.58
N ASP A 190 0.70 -39.27 12.89
CA ASP A 190 0.42 -40.61 13.38
C ASP A 190 1.54 -41.61 13.02
N GLY A 191 1.31 -42.90 13.32
CA GLY A 191 2.27 -43.98 13.07
C GLY A 191 2.60 -44.20 11.59
N ASP A 192 1.74 -43.78 10.67
CA ASP A 192 1.90 -43.87 9.22
C ASP A 192 2.45 -42.58 8.60
N ALA A 193 2.91 -41.63 9.41
CA ALA A 193 3.38 -40.30 9.04
C ALA A 193 2.30 -39.39 8.40
N VAL A 194 1.01 -39.67 8.65
CA VAL A 194 -0.10 -38.83 8.22
C VAL A 194 -0.22 -37.63 9.16
N PRO A 195 -0.29 -36.36 8.66
CA PRO A 195 -0.40 -35.18 9.50
C PRO A 195 -1.80 -35.10 10.14
N VAL A 196 -1.84 -35.10 11.47
CA VAL A 196 -3.07 -35.04 12.27
C VAL A 196 -3.26 -33.74 13.00
N GLY A 197 -2.19 -32.93 13.11
CA GLY A 197 -2.19 -31.62 13.74
C GLY A 197 -1.01 -30.77 13.30
N ILE A 198 -1.09 -29.50 13.60
CA ILE A 198 0.02 -28.55 13.52
C ILE A 198 0.06 -27.71 14.79
N PHE A 199 1.25 -27.49 15.33
CA PHE A 199 1.49 -26.60 16.46
C PHE A 199 2.43 -25.48 16.04
N THR A 200 2.05 -24.23 16.30
CA THR A 200 2.76 -23.04 15.82
C THR A 200 3.17 -22.13 16.99
N THR A 201 3.96 -21.09 16.70
CA THR A 201 4.30 -20.04 17.69
C THR A 201 3.05 -19.32 18.23
N VAL A 202 1.95 -19.27 17.49
CA VAL A 202 0.68 -18.70 17.98
C VAL A 202 0.05 -19.61 19.01
N ASP A 203 0.04 -20.92 18.76
CA ASP A 203 -0.47 -21.93 19.70
C ASP A 203 0.41 -21.98 20.97
N LEU A 204 1.72 -21.80 20.81
CA LEU A 204 2.66 -21.67 21.94
C LEU A 204 2.30 -20.47 22.83
N LEU A 205 2.06 -19.29 22.26
CA LEU A 205 1.67 -18.10 23.02
C LEU A 205 0.31 -18.30 23.72
N ALA A 206 -0.65 -18.92 23.04
CA ALA A 206 -1.95 -19.26 23.64
C ALA A 206 -1.81 -20.25 24.80
N SER A 207 -0.99 -21.28 24.63
CA SER A 207 -0.72 -22.28 25.68
C SER A 207 -0.02 -21.66 26.88
N ALA A 208 0.94 -20.79 26.66
CA ALA A 208 1.65 -20.07 27.71
C ALA A 208 0.71 -19.12 28.48
N ALA A 209 -0.14 -18.37 27.76
CA ALA A 209 -1.15 -17.49 28.37
C ALA A 209 -2.19 -18.26 29.22
N ALA A 210 -2.51 -19.49 28.79
CA ALA A 210 -3.38 -20.38 29.55
C ALA A 210 -2.69 -21.10 30.72
N GLY A 211 -1.38 -20.89 30.93
CA GLY A 211 -0.62 -21.56 32.00
C GLY A 211 -0.44 -23.07 31.80
N ALA A 212 -0.43 -23.55 30.55
CA ALA A 212 -0.32 -24.97 30.23
C ALA A 212 1.01 -25.56 30.75
N PRO A 213 0.99 -26.69 31.50
CA PRO A 213 2.21 -27.27 32.02
C PRO A 213 3.02 -27.97 30.91
N PRO A 214 4.37 -27.98 30.98
CA PRO A 214 5.21 -28.54 29.92
C PRO A 214 5.00 -30.05 29.66
N ASN A 215 4.44 -30.76 30.60
CA ASN A 215 4.11 -32.19 30.48
C ASN A 215 2.71 -32.45 29.91
N ALA A 216 1.94 -31.41 29.57
CA ALA A 216 0.67 -31.60 28.88
C ALA A 216 0.88 -32.23 27.49
N GLY A 217 -0.05 -33.04 27.04
CA GLY A 217 0.00 -33.68 25.71
C GLY A 217 -0.21 -32.65 24.60
N ILE A 218 0.63 -32.69 23.58
CA ILE A 218 0.61 -31.71 22.45
C ILE A 218 -0.76 -31.69 21.75
N THR A 219 -1.48 -32.77 21.71
CA THR A 219 -2.79 -32.90 21.06
C THR A 219 -3.87 -31.99 21.65
N GLN A 220 -3.70 -31.55 22.90
CA GLN A 220 -4.61 -30.60 23.56
C GLN A 220 -4.36 -29.15 23.14
N HIS A 221 -3.19 -28.86 22.55
CA HIS A 221 -2.69 -27.52 22.26
C HIS A 221 -2.46 -27.28 20.76
N MET A 222 -2.50 -28.32 19.93
CA MET A 222 -2.33 -28.23 18.48
C MET A 222 -3.63 -27.78 17.78
N THR A 223 -3.51 -27.23 16.59
CA THR A 223 -4.61 -27.11 15.65
C THR A 223 -4.83 -28.47 14.97
N PRO A 224 -5.97 -29.18 15.22
CA PRO A 224 -6.22 -30.50 14.65
C PRO A 224 -6.65 -30.38 13.17
N ARG A 225 -6.43 -31.46 12.39
CA ARG A 225 -6.77 -31.57 10.97
C ARG A 225 -6.26 -30.34 10.17
N PRO A 226 -4.94 -30.16 10.10
CA PRO A 226 -4.37 -29.00 9.44
C PRO A 226 -4.74 -28.99 7.96
N PHE A 227 -4.87 -27.79 7.38
CA PHE A 227 -5.03 -27.68 5.94
C PHE A 227 -3.76 -28.18 5.26
N ALA A 228 -3.91 -29.12 4.33
CA ALA A 228 -2.81 -29.75 3.62
C ALA A 228 -2.99 -29.60 2.11
N LEU A 229 -1.87 -29.50 1.40
CA LEU A 229 -1.79 -29.55 -0.06
C LEU A 229 -0.79 -30.63 -0.47
N GLU A 230 -1.04 -31.29 -1.60
CA GLU A 230 -0.06 -32.21 -2.17
C GLU A 230 1.15 -31.45 -2.71
N GLU A 231 2.34 -32.06 -2.69
CA GLU A 231 3.60 -31.44 -3.06
C GLU A 231 3.67 -30.97 -4.51
N GLU A 232 2.77 -31.49 -5.38
CA GLU A 232 2.62 -31.07 -6.77
C GLU A 232 1.74 -29.80 -6.90
N ALA A 233 0.98 -29.44 -5.86
CA ALA A 233 0.25 -28.17 -5.86
C ALA A 233 1.22 -27.00 -5.98
N THR A 234 0.75 -25.88 -6.53
CA THR A 234 1.61 -24.73 -6.82
C THR A 234 1.81 -23.85 -5.58
N LEU A 235 2.86 -23.04 -5.62
CA LEU A 235 3.08 -21.99 -4.63
C LEU A 235 1.92 -20.99 -4.59
N ALA A 236 1.26 -20.77 -5.74
CA ALA A 236 0.06 -19.95 -5.84
C ALA A 236 -1.10 -20.55 -5.06
N ASP A 237 -1.31 -21.89 -5.14
CA ASP A 237 -2.35 -22.57 -4.37
C ASP A 237 -2.13 -22.40 -2.87
N ALA A 238 -0.88 -22.51 -2.42
CA ALA A 238 -0.54 -22.29 -1.02
C ALA A 238 -0.76 -20.83 -0.60
N ALA A 239 -0.34 -19.86 -1.41
CA ALA A 239 -0.55 -18.43 -1.13
C ALA A 239 -2.05 -18.09 -1.06
N LEU A 240 -2.84 -18.63 -1.99
CA LEU A 240 -4.28 -18.46 -2.04
C LEU A 240 -4.97 -19.08 -0.80
N ALA A 241 -4.58 -20.30 -0.43
CA ALA A 241 -5.10 -20.95 0.76
C ALA A 241 -4.76 -20.18 2.05
N MET A 242 -3.52 -19.68 2.18
CA MET A 242 -3.10 -18.83 3.30
C MET A 242 -3.94 -17.54 3.37
N ALA A 243 -4.16 -16.88 2.22
CA ALA A 243 -4.94 -15.65 2.13
C ALA A 243 -6.44 -15.88 2.46
N ARG A 244 -7.04 -16.95 1.92
CA ARG A 244 -8.46 -17.27 2.12
C ARG A 244 -8.79 -17.64 3.56
N HIS A 245 -7.92 -18.44 4.18
CA HIS A 245 -8.17 -19.00 5.51
C HIS A 245 -7.46 -18.26 6.65
N GLY A 246 -6.58 -17.32 6.35
CA GLY A 246 -5.79 -16.59 7.34
C GLY A 246 -4.67 -17.44 7.97
N PHE A 247 -4.27 -18.53 7.31
CA PHE A 247 -3.19 -19.39 7.78
C PHE A 247 -1.82 -18.78 7.45
N ARG A 248 -0.83 -19.03 8.31
CA ARG A 248 0.58 -18.67 8.05
C ARG A 248 1.44 -19.88 7.73
N HIS A 249 0.88 -21.09 7.84
CA HIS A 249 1.55 -22.35 7.59
C HIS A 249 0.59 -23.30 6.90
N ILE A 250 1.08 -24.04 5.91
CA ILE A 250 0.34 -25.08 5.19
C ILE A 250 1.18 -26.35 5.28
N VAL A 251 0.53 -27.44 5.65
CA VAL A 251 1.14 -28.77 5.63
C VAL A 251 1.22 -29.24 4.17
N VAL A 252 2.35 -29.78 3.78
CA VAL A 252 2.54 -30.35 2.45
C VAL A 252 2.63 -31.87 2.58
N THR A 253 1.88 -32.57 1.73
CA THR A 253 1.82 -34.03 1.73
C THR A 253 2.34 -34.61 0.42
N ARG A 254 2.80 -35.85 0.50
CA ARG A 254 3.09 -36.74 -0.63
C ARG A 254 2.34 -38.03 -0.40
N ASP A 255 1.39 -38.36 -1.26
CA ASP A 255 0.51 -39.53 -1.08
C ASP A 255 -0.15 -39.57 0.31
N GLY A 256 -0.60 -38.40 0.80
CA GLY A 256 -1.23 -38.24 2.11
C GLY A 256 -0.26 -38.26 3.31
N LYS A 257 1.04 -38.52 3.14
CA LYS A 257 2.06 -38.48 4.19
C LYS A 257 2.75 -37.13 4.25
N LEU A 258 3.24 -36.77 5.43
CA LEU A 258 3.92 -35.48 5.63
C LEU A 258 5.19 -35.38 4.75
N ALA A 259 5.21 -34.43 3.83
CA ALA A 259 6.37 -34.07 3.01
C ALA A 259 7.07 -32.80 3.50
N GLY A 260 6.32 -31.88 4.12
CA GLY A 260 6.88 -30.62 4.62
C GLY A 260 5.86 -29.70 5.23
N VAL A 261 6.31 -28.54 5.64
CA VAL A 261 5.46 -27.38 6.01
C VAL A 261 5.98 -26.17 5.29
N VAL A 262 5.12 -25.48 4.56
CA VAL A 262 5.42 -24.21 3.89
C VAL A 262 4.81 -23.08 4.70
N SER A 263 5.60 -22.06 5.01
CA SER A 263 5.15 -20.88 5.73
C SER A 263 5.02 -19.68 4.80
N GLU A 264 4.26 -18.67 5.23
CA GLU A 264 4.19 -17.35 4.58
C GLU A 264 5.61 -16.77 4.37
N ARG A 265 6.53 -17.02 5.33
CA ARG A 265 7.93 -16.60 5.25
C ARG A 265 8.71 -17.28 4.12
N ASP A 266 8.39 -18.53 3.80
CA ASP A 266 9.03 -19.28 2.70
C ASP A 266 8.55 -18.75 1.36
N LEU A 267 7.28 -18.37 1.22
CA LEU A 267 6.74 -17.69 0.06
C LEU A 267 7.40 -16.31 -0.12
N PHE A 268 7.58 -15.54 0.96
CA PHE A 268 8.31 -14.27 0.93
C PHE A 268 9.82 -14.43 0.65
N ALA A 269 10.43 -15.52 1.06
CA ALA A 269 11.83 -15.80 0.77
C ALA A 269 12.06 -16.03 -0.74
N LEU A 270 11.08 -16.61 -1.43
CA LEU A 270 11.11 -16.74 -2.90
C LEU A 270 11.00 -15.39 -3.61
N GLN A 271 10.23 -14.47 -3.06
CA GLN A 271 10.14 -13.10 -3.56
C GLN A 271 11.47 -12.34 -3.38
N ARG A 272 12.16 -12.54 -2.24
CA ARG A 272 13.54 -12.05 -2.05
C ARG A 272 14.51 -12.66 -3.04
N LEU A 273 14.31 -13.94 -3.43
CA LEU A 273 15.10 -14.58 -4.49
C LEU A 273 14.80 -13.95 -5.86
N GLY A 274 13.54 -13.56 -6.13
CA GLY A 274 13.16 -12.80 -7.33
C GLY A 274 13.86 -11.44 -7.41
N LEU A 275 13.83 -10.66 -6.33
CA LEU A 275 14.54 -9.38 -6.21
C LEU A 275 16.05 -9.54 -6.41
N ARG A 276 16.65 -10.50 -5.70
CA ARG A 276 18.07 -10.79 -5.78
C ARG A 276 18.47 -11.25 -7.19
N ARG A 277 17.70 -12.13 -7.79
CA ARG A 277 17.92 -12.63 -9.16
C ARG A 277 17.82 -11.50 -10.19
N THR A 278 16.82 -10.63 -10.08
CA THR A 278 16.69 -9.46 -10.96
C THR A 278 17.87 -8.51 -10.79
N ALA A 279 18.30 -8.21 -9.57
CA ALA A 279 19.45 -7.37 -9.29
C ALA A 279 20.78 -8.00 -9.78
N GLU A 280 20.94 -9.33 -9.65
CA GLU A 280 22.10 -10.07 -10.18
C GLU A 280 22.13 -10.06 -11.71
N ARG A 281 20.96 -10.24 -12.36
CA ARG A 281 20.83 -10.15 -13.82
C ARG A 281 21.20 -8.75 -14.34
N ILE A 282 20.74 -7.69 -13.69
CA ILE A 282 21.11 -6.32 -14.05
C ILE A 282 22.62 -6.12 -13.95
N ARG A 283 23.23 -6.51 -12.84
CA ARG A 283 24.69 -6.35 -12.64
C ARG A 283 25.53 -7.16 -13.60
N GLY A 284 25.08 -8.37 -13.95
CA GLY A 284 25.76 -9.28 -14.87
C GLY A 284 25.49 -9.01 -16.35
N ALA A 285 24.59 -8.08 -16.69
CA ALA A 285 24.23 -7.80 -18.08
C ALA A 285 25.43 -7.24 -18.86
N GLY A 286 25.81 -7.92 -19.92
CA GLY A 286 26.88 -7.51 -20.85
C GLY A 286 26.37 -6.81 -22.12
N ALA A 287 25.04 -6.82 -22.34
CA ALA A 287 24.40 -6.26 -23.52
C ALA A 287 23.05 -5.63 -23.18
N LEU A 288 22.60 -4.71 -24.04
CA LEU A 288 21.34 -3.96 -23.86
C LEU A 288 20.11 -4.87 -23.80
N GLU A 289 20.07 -5.92 -24.62
CA GLU A 289 18.96 -6.87 -24.68
C GLU A 289 18.68 -7.52 -23.32
N GLN A 290 19.73 -7.82 -22.56
CA GLN A 290 19.62 -8.38 -21.21
C GLN A 290 19.00 -7.36 -20.22
N LEU A 291 19.29 -6.08 -20.39
CA LEU A 291 18.70 -5.00 -19.58
C LEU A 291 17.24 -4.75 -19.96
N VAL A 292 16.88 -4.88 -21.23
CA VAL A 292 15.48 -4.84 -21.69
C VAL A 292 14.66 -5.96 -21.02
N GLU A 293 15.20 -7.18 -20.95
CA GLU A 293 14.57 -8.29 -20.23
C GLU A 293 14.47 -8.00 -18.73
N ALA A 294 15.56 -7.53 -18.11
CA ALA A 294 15.55 -7.18 -16.69
C ALA A 294 14.52 -6.09 -16.36
N ALA A 295 14.32 -5.11 -17.24
CA ALA A 295 13.27 -4.09 -17.09
C ALA A 295 11.85 -4.69 -17.14
N ARG A 296 11.62 -5.72 -17.96
CA ARG A 296 10.36 -6.48 -17.97
C ARG A 296 10.15 -7.24 -16.66
N ASP A 297 11.23 -7.86 -16.15
CA ASP A 297 11.20 -8.56 -14.85
C ASP A 297 10.86 -7.61 -13.69
N ILE A 298 11.43 -6.39 -13.67
CA ILE A 298 11.09 -5.36 -12.65
C ILE A 298 9.59 -5.06 -12.69
N ARG A 299 9.03 -4.83 -13.88
CA ARG A 299 7.59 -4.55 -14.04
C ARG A 299 6.70 -5.72 -13.63
N SER A 300 7.09 -6.94 -13.97
CA SER A 300 6.38 -8.16 -13.58
C SER A 300 6.41 -8.34 -12.06
N LEU A 301 7.59 -8.24 -11.44
CA LEU A 301 7.78 -8.32 -9.99
C LEU A 301 6.95 -7.26 -9.25
N THR A 302 6.92 -6.04 -9.78
CA THR A 302 6.13 -4.94 -9.19
C THR A 302 4.65 -5.26 -9.18
N ARG A 303 4.08 -5.73 -10.31
CA ARG A 303 2.67 -6.13 -10.37
C ARG A 303 2.35 -7.24 -9.38
N HIS A 304 3.26 -8.20 -9.26
CA HIS A 304 3.13 -9.33 -8.34
C HIS A 304 3.09 -8.86 -6.87
N LEU A 305 4.05 -8.03 -6.47
CA LEU A 305 4.11 -7.49 -5.10
C LEU A 305 2.90 -6.58 -4.78
N LEU A 306 2.44 -5.81 -5.78
CA LEU A 306 1.25 -4.98 -5.65
C LEU A 306 -0.01 -5.84 -5.44
N ALA A 307 -0.16 -6.92 -6.21
CA ALA A 307 -1.26 -7.87 -6.07
C ALA A 307 -1.28 -8.54 -4.69
N GLN A 308 -0.12 -8.77 -4.09
CA GLN A 308 0.01 -9.30 -2.74
C GLN A 308 -0.23 -8.26 -1.63
N GLY A 309 -0.51 -7.01 -2.00
CA GLY A 309 -0.84 -5.94 -1.08
C GLY A 309 0.37 -5.32 -0.39
N VAL A 310 1.56 -5.40 -0.99
CA VAL A 310 2.72 -4.63 -0.52
C VAL A 310 2.40 -3.15 -0.59
N ALA A 311 2.67 -2.41 0.48
CA ALA A 311 2.38 -1.00 0.58
C ALA A 311 3.16 -0.17 -0.47
N ALA A 312 2.53 0.89 -0.99
CA ALA A 312 3.10 1.68 -2.09
C ALA A 312 4.45 2.33 -1.75
N GLY A 313 4.66 2.82 -0.52
CA GLY A 313 5.92 3.44 -0.12
C GLY A 313 7.12 2.50 -0.33
N PRO A 314 7.22 1.36 0.39
CA PRO A 314 8.29 0.37 0.16
C PRO A 314 8.37 -0.14 -1.28
N LEU A 315 7.22 -0.25 -1.97
CA LEU A 315 7.18 -0.74 -3.35
C LEU A 315 7.79 0.26 -4.33
N THR A 316 7.48 1.56 -4.23
CA THR A 316 8.08 2.60 -5.08
C THR A 316 9.57 2.78 -4.80
N GLU A 317 10.01 2.69 -3.55
CA GLU A 317 11.43 2.70 -3.20
C GLU A 317 12.18 1.52 -3.82
N MET A 318 11.61 0.32 -3.76
CA MET A 318 12.18 -0.88 -4.37
C MET A 318 12.26 -0.76 -5.91
N ILE A 319 11.18 -0.32 -6.55
CA ILE A 319 11.15 -0.08 -8.01
C ILE A 319 12.25 0.91 -8.39
N SER A 320 12.33 2.03 -7.68
CA SER A 320 13.33 3.07 -7.96
C SER A 320 14.75 2.55 -7.76
N ALA A 321 15.01 1.75 -6.72
CA ALA A 321 16.34 1.16 -6.49
C ALA A 321 16.75 0.17 -7.58
N LEU A 322 15.82 -0.64 -8.11
CA LEU A 322 16.09 -1.54 -9.24
C LEU A 322 16.28 -0.78 -10.54
N ASN A 323 15.46 0.24 -10.80
CA ASN A 323 15.60 1.12 -11.95
C ASN A 323 16.91 1.89 -11.91
N ASP A 324 17.33 2.40 -10.74
CA ASP A 324 18.64 3.01 -10.54
C ASP A 324 19.79 2.07 -10.92
N SER A 325 19.68 0.80 -10.48
CA SER A 325 20.70 -0.20 -10.80
C SER A 325 20.75 -0.49 -12.30
N LEU A 326 19.58 -0.53 -12.96
CA LEU A 326 19.47 -0.70 -14.40
C LEU A 326 20.04 0.50 -15.14
N THR A 327 19.69 1.72 -14.75
CA THR A 327 20.18 2.96 -15.35
C THR A 327 21.70 3.06 -15.21
N ARG A 328 22.27 2.73 -14.03
CA ARG A 328 23.72 2.68 -13.85
C ARG A 328 24.38 1.69 -14.81
N ARG A 329 23.78 0.52 -15.01
CA ARG A 329 24.33 -0.48 -15.92
C ARG A 329 24.24 -0.06 -17.39
N VAL A 330 23.16 0.61 -17.80
CA VAL A 330 23.05 1.25 -19.12
C VAL A 330 24.18 2.28 -19.31
N ILE A 331 24.39 3.13 -18.31
CA ILE A 331 25.45 4.15 -18.31
C ILE A 331 26.84 3.49 -18.45
N GLU A 332 27.13 2.42 -17.69
CA GLU A 332 28.40 1.69 -17.77
C GLU A 332 28.64 1.09 -19.17
N LEU A 333 27.60 0.50 -19.80
CA LEU A 333 27.70 -0.04 -21.15
C LEU A 333 27.92 1.05 -22.21
N ALA A 334 27.26 2.20 -22.04
CA ALA A 334 27.45 3.35 -22.91
C ALA A 334 28.85 3.97 -22.74
N GLN A 335 29.35 4.07 -21.49
CA GLN A 335 30.69 4.60 -21.20
C GLN A 335 31.83 3.73 -21.81
N ALA A 336 31.60 2.43 -21.91
CA ALA A 336 32.58 1.55 -22.61
C ALA A 336 32.71 1.87 -24.11
N ARG A 337 31.63 2.41 -24.74
CA ARG A 337 31.61 2.85 -26.15
C ARG A 337 32.01 4.31 -26.33
N HIS A 338 31.74 5.14 -25.33
CA HIS A 338 32.00 6.56 -25.29
C HIS A 338 32.82 6.90 -24.02
N PRO A 339 34.14 6.66 -24.04
CA PRO A 339 34.99 6.99 -22.89
C PRO A 339 34.93 8.49 -22.57
N LEU A 340 34.63 8.82 -21.34
CA LEU A 340 34.53 10.22 -20.86
C LEU A 340 35.68 10.53 -19.91
N ALA A 341 36.06 11.82 -19.85
CA ALA A 341 36.91 12.32 -18.79
C ALA A 341 36.26 12.08 -17.39
N PRO A 342 37.05 11.89 -16.32
CA PRO A 342 36.54 11.38 -15.05
C PRO A 342 35.56 12.31 -14.30
N ALA A 343 35.57 13.62 -14.56
CA ALA A 343 34.80 14.58 -13.81
C ALA A 343 33.40 14.83 -14.44
N TRP A 344 32.47 13.95 -14.15
CA TRP A 344 31.06 14.11 -14.54
C TRP A 344 30.12 13.47 -13.52
N CYS A 345 28.84 13.90 -13.53
CA CYS A 345 27.81 13.32 -12.72
C CYS A 345 26.47 13.30 -13.46
N TRP A 346 25.95 12.09 -13.69
CA TRP A 346 24.56 11.90 -14.12
C TRP A 346 23.64 11.99 -12.91
N PHE A 347 22.62 12.79 -12.97
CA PHE A 347 21.65 12.92 -11.90
C PHE A 347 20.22 12.75 -12.39
N ALA A 348 19.45 12.05 -11.57
CA ALA A 348 18.03 11.78 -11.75
C ALA A 348 17.20 12.97 -11.27
N LEU A 349 16.08 13.22 -11.92
CA LEU A 349 15.15 14.31 -11.65
C LEU A 349 13.73 13.78 -11.38
N GLY A 350 12.80 14.65 -11.07
CA GLY A 350 11.39 14.32 -10.95
C GLY A 350 11.12 13.12 -10.03
N SER A 351 10.30 12.16 -10.47
CA SER A 351 9.95 10.98 -9.67
C SER A 351 11.14 10.03 -9.44
N GLU A 352 12.11 9.99 -10.37
CA GLU A 352 13.34 9.22 -10.21
C GLU A 352 14.23 9.84 -9.13
N GLY A 353 14.40 11.16 -9.16
CA GLY A 353 15.14 11.90 -8.13
C GLY A 353 14.54 11.75 -6.72
N ARG A 354 13.22 11.60 -6.63
CA ARG A 354 12.50 11.39 -5.37
C ARG A 354 12.36 9.94 -4.91
N MET A 355 12.84 8.96 -5.69
CA MET A 355 12.65 7.52 -5.42
C MET A 355 11.16 7.10 -5.40
N GLU A 356 10.35 7.69 -6.26
CA GLU A 356 8.89 7.53 -6.31
C GLU A 356 8.39 7.06 -7.68
N GLN A 357 9.23 6.33 -8.41
CA GLN A 357 8.88 5.78 -9.71
C GLN A 357 7.75 4.76 -9.60
N THR A 358 6.87 4.75 -10.61
CA THR A 358 5.80 3.77 -10.77
C THR A 358 6.09 2.86 -11.98
N LEU A 359 5.13 2.04 -12.41
CA LEU A 359 5.30 1.10 -13.52
C LEU A 359 5.62 1.76 -14.86
N VAL A 360 5.11 2.97 -15.07
CA VAL A 360 5.36 3.76 -16.28
C VAL A 360 5.88 5.13 -15.84
N THR A 361 7.13 5.38 -16.08
CA THR A 361 7.83 6.63 -15.73
C THR A 361 8.68 7.03 -16.91
N ASP A 362 8.48 8.24 -17.40
CA ASP A 362 9.31 8.90 -18.40
C ASP A 362 10.69 9.22 -17.81
N GLN A 363 11.66 9.43 -18.68
CA GLN A 363 13.00 9.82 -18.29
C GLN A 363 13.02 11.30 -17.91
N ASP A 364 13.53 11.59 -16.71
CA ASP A 364 13.87 12.95 -16.30
C ASP A 364 15.29 12.92 -15.73
N ASN A 365 16.27 13.40 -16.48
CA ASN A 365 17.68 13.33 -16.10
C ASN A 365 18.51 14.49 -16.67
N ALA A 366 19.69 14.70 -16.09
CA ALA A 366 20.61 15.73 -16.54
C ALA A 366 22.05 15.35 -16.20
N LEU A 367 23.02 16.11 -16.71
CA LEU A 367 24.45 15.83 -16.59
C LEU A 367 25.21 17.07 -16.13
N ILE A 368 26.06 16.89 -15.11
CA ILE A 368 27.17 17.80 -14.83
C ILE A 368 28.39 17.23 -15.54
N MET A 369 29.12 18.06 -16.26
CA MET A 369 30.29 17.61 -17.01
C MET A 369 31.46 18.58 -16.88
N GLU A 370 32.68 18.04 -17.02
CA GLU A 370 33.90 18.82 -17.20
C GLU A 370 34.63 18.27 -18.41
N GLY A 371 34.76 19.06 -19.49
CA GLY A 371 35.40 18.66 -20.73
C GLY A 371 34.64 19.07 -21.98
N GLU A 372 34.83 18.35 -23.07
CA GLU A 372 34.22 18.65 -24.37
C GLU A 372 32.75 18.23 -24.40
N LYS A 373 31.85 19.18 -24.55
CA LYS A 373 30.38 19.02 -24.47
C LYS A 373 29.84 18.01 -25.49
N GLU A 374 30.43 18.00 -26.70
CA GLU A 374 30.00 17.14 -27.80
C GLU A 374 30.15 15.65 -27.45
N ALA A 375 31.25 15.28 -26.77
CA ALA A 375 31.50 13.91 -26.32
C ALA A 375 30.42 13.48 -25.27
N PHE A 376 30.08 14.38 -24.34
CA PHE A 376 29.04 14.12 -23.34
C PHE A 376 27.65 14.03 -23.95
N LEU A 377 27.34 14.85 -24.96
CA LEU A 377 26.05 14.79 -25.67
C LEU A 377 25.89 13.48 -26.45
N ALA A 378 26.94 13.02 -27.14
CA ALA A 378 26.90 11.72 -27.83
C ALA A 378 26.69 10.55 -26.86
N PHE A 379 27.38 10.56 -25.72
CA PHE A 379 27.19 9.61 -24.64
C PHE A 379 25.76 9.68 -24.07
N ALA A 380 25.26 10.87 -23.74
CA ALA A 380 23.96 11.04 -23.17
C ALA A 380 22.83 10.63 -24.12
N ASP A 381 22.97 10.90 -25.43
CA ASP A 381 21.99 10.46 -26.44
C ASP A 381 21.95 8.92 -26.52
N GLN A 382 23.11 8.25 -26.47
CA GLN A 382 23.14 6.78 -26.41
C GLN A 382 22.45 6.26 -25.15
N VAL A 383 22.75 6.81 -23.96
CA VAL A 383 22.13 6.39 -22.70
C VAL A 383 20.60 6.58 -22.74
N ASN A 384 20.12 7.76 -23.21
CA ASN A 384 18.68 8.03 -23.27
C ASN A 384 17.95 7.11 -24.26
N ARG A 385 18.57 6.74 -25.40
CA ARG A 385 18.01 5.74 -26.33
C ARG A 385 17.98 4.33 -25.73
N ASP A 386 19.05 3.93 -25.05
CA ASP A 386 19.14 2.61 -24.42
C ASP A 386 18.12 2.48 -23.28
N LEU A 387 17.88 3.55 -22.52
CA LEU A 387 16.82 3.60 -21.52
C LEU A 387 15.41 3.56 -22.14
N ASP A 388 15.19 4.21 -23.29
CA ASP A 388 13.92 4.12 -24.03
C ASP A 388 13.66 2.67 -24.48
N ALA A 389 14.68 1.97 -25.00
CA ALA A 389 14.59 0.57 -25.33
C ALA A 389 14.27 -0.32 -24.12
N CYS A 390 14.76 0.03 -22.92
CA CYS A 390 14.39 -0.62 -21.67
C CYS A 390 12.96 -0.32 -21.20
N GLY A 391 12.25 0.58 -21.89
CA GLY A 391 10.86 0.94 -21.61
C GLY A 391 10.71 2.09 -20.61
N PHE A 392 11.69 3.00 -20.58
CA PHE A 392 11.60 4.33 -19.98
C PHE A 392 11.43 5.36 -21.12
N PRO A 393 10.19 5.75 -21.47
CA PRO A 393 9.95 6.63 -22.62
C PRO A 393 10.71 7.95 -22.51
N LEU A 394 11.13 8.48 -23.65
CA LEU A 394 11.72 9.79 -23.74
C LEU A 394 10.77 10.84 -23.18
N CYS A 395 11.28 11.76 -22.38
CA CYS A 395 10.50 12.88 -21.82
C CYS A 395 9.97 13.81 -22.93
N LYS A 396 8.66 14.02 -22.95
CA LYS A 396 8.02 14.94 -23.93
C LYS A 396 8.49 16.39 -23.78
N GLY A 397 8.89 16.79 -22.57
CA GLY A 397 9.48 18.10 -22.28
C GLY A 397 10.96 18.20 -22.59
N ASP A 398 11.57 17.12 -23.11
CA ASP A 398 13.00 17.01 -23.41
C ASP A 398 13.91 17.37 -22.22
N ILE A 399 13.46 17.02 -21.00
CA ILE A 399 14.24 17.15 -19.75
C ILE A 399 15.15 15.91 -19.63
N MET A 400 16.15 15.86 -20.48
CA MET A 400 17.09 14.73 -20.57
C MET A 400 18.50 15.21 -20.83
N ALA A 401 19.48 14.45 -20.35
CA ALA A 401 20.90 14.76 -20.44
C ALA A 401 21.41 14.93 -21.89
N ARG A 402 20.75 14.30 -22.88
CA ARG A 402 21.05 14.48 -24.31
C ARG A 402 20.73 15.89 -24.83
N ASN A 403 19.87 16.63 -24.13
CA ASN A 403 19.57 18.01 -24.49
C ASN A 403 20.74 18.92 -24.05
N PRO A 404 21.35 19.71 -24.95
CA PRO A 404 22.45 20.62 -24.61
C PRO A 404 22.17 21.60 -23.47
N ARG A 405 20.87 21.89 -23.21
CA ARG A 405 20.44 22.75 -22.09
C ARG A 405 20.61 22.08 -20.72
N TRP A 406 20.69 20.74 -20.68
CA TRP A 406 20.74 19.95 -19.45
C TRP A 406 22.02 19.14 -19.32
N CYS A 407 23.00 19.38 -20.21
CA CYS A 407 24.36 18.88 -20.19
C CYS A 407 25.31 20.07 -20.00
N LEU A 408 25.62 20.41 -18.76
CA LEU A 408 26.27 21.66 -18.39
C LEU A 408 27.42 21.41 -17.41
N THR A 409 28.36 22.36 -17.35
CA THR A 409 29.37 22.40 -16.28
C THR A 409 28.75 22.73 -14.94
N LEU A 410 29.44 22.44 -13.83
CA LEU A 410 28.96 22.78 -12.49
C LEU A 410 28.73 24.29 -12.34
N GLN A 411 29.57 25.13 -12.95
CA GLN A 411 29.44 26.58 -12.92
C GLN A 411 28.19 27.05 -13.67
N GLU A 412 27.94 26.49 -14.86
CA GLU A 412 26.73 26.82 -15.64
C GLU A 412 25.46 26.34 -14.89
N TRP A 413 25.49 25.15 -14.28
CA TRP A 413 24.37 24.71 -13.44
C TRP A 413 24.08 25.65 -12.27
N ARG A 414 25.12 26.12 -11.58
CA ARG A 414 24.95 27.14 -10.53
C ARG A 414 24.28 28.41 -11.06
N ALA A 415 24.70 28.90 -12.23
CA ALA A 415 24.10 30.06 -12.86
C ALA A 415 22.62 29.85 -13.26
N VAL A 416 22.29 28.64 -13.77
CA VAL A 416 20.92 28.26 -14.12
C VAL A 416 20.01 28.26 -12.89
N PHE A 417 20.43 27.61 -11.80
CA PHE A 417 19.64 27.61 -10.54
C PHE A 417 19.52 29.00 -9.93
N ASP A 418 20.60 29.79 -9.94
CA ASP A 418 20.59 31.17 -9.48
C ASP A 418 19.59 32.00 -10.27
N GLY A 419 19.55 31.84 -11.60
CA GLY A 419 18.57 32.47 -12.49
C GLY A 419 17.13 32.11 -12.13
N TRP A 420 16.83 30.83 -11.86
CA TRP A 420 15.48 30.40 -11.46
C TRP A 420 15.07 30.94 -10.08
N ILE A 421 16.02 31.01 -9.15
CA ILE A 421 15.76 31.52 -7.79
C ILE A 421 15.50 33.04 -7.80
N ARG A 422 16.17 33.79 -8.69
CA ARG A 422 16.05 35.26 -8.75
C ARG A 422 14.85 35.71 -9.56
N ASN A 423 14.58 35.10 -10.73
CA ASN A 423 13.62 35.65 -11.69
C ASN A 423 12.17 35.31 -11.38
N ASN A 424 11.89 34.17 -10.74
CA ASN A 424 10.53 33.74 -10.30
C ASN A 424 9.44 33.78 -11.40
N ASP A 425 9.83 33.77 -12.71
CA ASP A 425 8.86 33.68 -13.79
C ASP A 425 8.22 32.28 -13.88
N PRO A 426 7.07 32.11 -14.54
CA PRO A 426 6.38 30.83 -14.60
C PRO A 426 7.23 29.68 -15.16
N GLN A 427 8.13 29.93 -16.12
CA GLN A 427 9.00 28.95 -16.72
C GLN A 427 10.12 28.55 -15.75
N ALA A 428 10.72 29.52 -15.07
CA ALA A 428 11.72 29.28 -14.02
C ALA A 428 11.13 28.45 -12.88
N LEU A 429 9.90 28.75 -12.42
CA LEU A 429 9.21 27.98 -11.37
C LEU A 429 8.84 26.57 -11.84
N LEU A 430 8.47 26.38 -13.11
CA LEU A 430 8.24 25.05 -13.69
C LEU A 430 9.53 24.24 -13.67
N HIS A 431 10.66 24.78 -14.14
CA HIS A 431 11.94 24.09 -14.09
C HIS A 431 12.36 23.82 -12.64
N ALA A 432 12.23 24.78 -11.74
CA ALA A 432 12.49 24.59 -10.32
C ALA A 432 11.68 23.42 -9.74
N SER A 433 10.42 23.25 -10.13
CA SER A 433 9.57 22.14 -9.67
C SER A 433 10.06 20.75 -10.11
N ILE A 434 10.89 20.67 -11.16
CA ILE A 434 11.47 19.42 -11.69
C ILE A 434 12.89 19.22 -11.15
N PHE A 435 13.73 20.26 -11.27
CA PHE A 435 15.15 20.16 -11.02
C PHE A 435 15.55 20.22 -9.53
N PHE A 436 14.75 20.78 -8.66
CA PHE A 436 15.07 20.81 -7.22
C PHE A 436 14.98 19.45 -6.53
N ASP A 437 14.46 18.44 -7.23
CA ASP A 437 14.41 17.06 -6.75
C ASP A 437 15.61 16.22 -7.23
N PHE A 438 16.68 16.86 -7.77
CA PHE A 438 17.81 16.14 -8.34
C PHE A 438 18.55 15.27 -7.32
N ARG A 439 19.05 14.12 -7.78
CA ARG A 439 19.81 13.15 -6.99
C ARG A 439 20.91 12.52 -7.85
N PRO A 440 22.18 12.44 -7.37
CA PRO A 440 23.26 11.79 -8.12
C PRO A 440 22.94 10.32 -8.33
N LEU A 441 23.18 9.81 -9.54
CA LEU A 441 22.93 8.43 -9.91
C LEU A 441 24.20 7.70 -10.34
N ALA A 442 25.05 8.33 -11.16
CA ALA A 442 26.32 7.77 -11.63
C ALA A 442 27.38 8.86 -11.77
N GLY A 443 28.65 8.48 -11.82
CA GLY A 443 29.78 9.39 -11.85
C GLY A 443 30.14 9.96 -10.48
N GLU A 444 30.69 11.16 -10.42
CA GLU A 444 31.15 11.82 -9.19
C GLU A 444 30.01 12.48 -8.43
N ALA A 445 29.46 11.81 -7.43
CA ALA A 445 28.39 12.33 -6.59
C ALA A 445 28.75 13.66 -5.90
N ARG A 446 30.04 13.95 -5.70
CA ARG A 446 30.54 15.21 -5.14
C ARG A 446 30.05 16.42 -5.93
N LEU A 447 30.05 16.37 -7.27
CA LEU A 447 29.59 17.47 -8.14
C LEU A 447 28.12 17.84 -7.87
N ALA A 448 27.25 16.83 -7.77
CA ALA A 448 25.86 17.05 -7.42
C ALA A 448 25.68 17.53 -5.96
N GLY A 449 26.53 17.06 -5.04
CA GLY A 449 26.56 17.52 -3.64
C GLY A 449 26.91 19.00 -3.51
N GLU A 450 27.91 19.45 -4.25
CA GLU A 450 28.29 20.88 -4.29
C GLU A 450 27.19 21.75 -4.88
N LEU A 451 26.54 21.28 -5.96
CA LEU A 451 25.39 21.96 -6.54
C LEU A 451 24.24 22.05 -5.54
N ARG A 452 23.94 20.93 -4.82
CA ARG A 452 22.89 20.88 -3.82
C ARG A 452 23.14 21.87 -2.68
N SER A 453 24.36 21.92 -2.17
CA SER A 453 24.73 22.85 -1.11
C SER A 453 24.53 24.30 -1.52
N ALA A 454 24.99 24.66 -2.72
CA ALA A 454 24.81 26.02 -3.25
C ALA A 454 23.31 26.40 -3.43
N VAL A 455 22.47 25.46 -3.90
CA VAL A 455 21.03 25.66 -4.07
C VAL A 455 20.34 25.85 -2.71
N LEU A 456 20.65 25.01 -1.72
CA LEU A 456 20.05 25.11 -0.39
C LEU A 456 20.47 26.38 0.34
N GLU A 457 21.70 26.84 0.18
CA GLU A 457 22.17 28.10 0.73
C GLU A 457 21.37 29.30 0.18
N GLN A 458 21.08 29.31 -1.12
CA GLN A 458 20.32 30.39 -1.78
C GLN A 458 18.81 30.36 -1.50
N THR A 459 18.25 29.17 -1.26
CA THR A 459 16.80 29.01 -1.00
C THR A 459 16.45 29.18 0.46
N ARG A 460 17.38 28.83 1.37
CA ARG A 460 17.18 28.97 2.83
C ARG A 460 16.95 30.42 3.21
N GLY A 461 15.76 30.71 3.75
CA GLY A 461 15.38 32.06 4.15
C GLY A 461 14.99 33.01 3.00
N ASN A 462 15.04 32.55 1.74
CA ASN A 462 14.58 33.31 0.58
C ASN A 462 13.05 33.29 0.51
N ARG A 463 12.41 34.18 1.29
CA ARG A 463 10.94 34.25 1.37
C ARG A 463 10.28 34.55 0.03
N ALA A 464 10.89 35.36 -0.83
CA ALA A 464 10.33 35.74 -2.12
C ALA A 464 10.23 34.52 -3.06
N PHE A 465 11.32 33.76 -3.21
CA PHE A 465 11.35 32.54 -3.99
C PHE A 465 10.40 31.46 -3.43
N CYS A 466 10.49 31.19 -2.12
CA CYS A 466 9.62 30.19 -1.49
C CYS A 466 8.13 30.56 -1.61
N ARG A 467 7.77 31.85 -1.52
CA ARG A 467 6.41 32.34 -1.75
C ARG A 467 5.97 32.13 -3.21
N ALA A 468 6.83 32.40 -4.18
CA ALA A 468 6.54 32.17 -5.60
C ALA A 468 6.33 30.67 -5.90
N MET A 469 7.20 29.81 -5.36
CA MET A 469 7.05 28.35 -5.44
C MET A 469 5.75 27.87 -4.76
N ALA A 470 5.40 28.43 -3.60
CA ALA A 470 4.15 28.13 -2.91
C ALA A 470 2.94 28.51 -3.76
N GLN A 471 2.97 29.70 -4.36
CA GLN A 471 1.90 30.15 -5.27
C GLN A 471 1.74 29.23 -6.47
N ALA A 472 2.85 28.78 -7.08
CA ALA A 472 2.83 27.79 -8.17
C ALA A 472 2.26 26.43 -7.71
N ALA A 473 2.66 25.94 -6.53
CA ALA A 473 2.16 24.70 -5.94
C ALA A 473 0.64 24.71 -5.67
N LEU A 474 0.06 25.88 -5.40
CA LEU A 474 -1.37 26.06 -5.14
C LEU A 474 -2.23 26.16 -6.40
N GLN A 475 -1.65 26.22 -7.60
CA GLN A 475 -2.40 26.26 -8.86
C GLN A 475 -3.11 24.94 -9.15
N THR A 476 -2.47 23.82 -8.84
CA THR A 476 -3.08 22.48 -9.00
C THR A 476 -3.91 22.15 -7.77
N ARG A 477 -5.22 22.27 -7.87
CA ARG A 477 -6.14 21.97 -6.75
C ARG A 477 -6.62 20.51 -6.81
N PRO A 478 -6.68 19.81 -5.66
CA PRO A 478 -7.36 18.51 -5.59
C PRO A 478 -8.82 18.65 -6.01
N PRO A 479 -9.40 17.69 -6.76
CA PRO A 479 -10.77 17.78 -7.27
C PRO A 479 -11.81 17.49 -6.17
N LEU A 480 -12.03 18.45 -5.28
CA LEU A 480 -13.05 18.46 -4.25
C LEU A 480 -14.24 19.31 -4.72
N GLY A 481 -15.18 18.73 -5.49
CA GLY A 481 -16.40 19.43 -5.91
C GLY A 481 -17.49 19.44 -4.85
N LEU A 482 -18.41 20.44 -4.92
CA LEU A 482 -19.58 20.57 -4.03
C LEU A 482 -20.59 19.40 -4.15
N LEU A 483 -20.57 18.68 -5.25
CA LEU A 483 -21.39 17.48 -5.50
C LEU A 483 -20.45 16.29 -5.64
N ALA A 484 -20.27 15.59 -4.61
CA ALA A 484 -19.64 14.31 -4.26
C ALA A 484 -19.23 13.29 -5.37
N ASP A 485 -19.44 13.55 -6.62
CA ASP A 485 -19.00 12.74 -7.75
C ASP A 485 -17.92 13.49 -8.54
N PHE A 486 -16.82 12.79 -8.83
CA PHE A 486 -15.83 13.27 -9.79
C PHE A 486 -16.56 13.58 -11.11
N SER A 487 -16.74 14.85 -11.41
CA SER A 487 -17.48 15.32 -12.59
C SER A 487 -16.71 15.08 -13.90
N ALA A 488 -15.45 14.66 -13.82
CA ALA A 488 -14.64 14.33 -14.98
C ALA A 488 -14.80 12.85 -15.36
N ASP A 489 -14.96 12.58 -16.64
CA ASP A 489 -15.00 11.20 -17.18
C ASP A 489 -13.69 10.44 -16.93
N GLU A 490 -12.57 11.17 -16.79
CA GLU A 490 -11.24 10.67 -16.45
C GLU A 490 -10.57 11.52 -15.38
N LEU A 491 -9.91 10.86 -14.41
CA LEU A 491 -9.13 11.49 -13.33
C LEU A 491 -7.64 11.17 -13.51
N ASP A 492 -6.81 12.21 -13.70
CA ASP A 492 -5.36 12.06 -13.72
C ASP A 492 -4.80 12.03 -12.29
N LEU A 493 -4.40 10.82 -11.85
CA LEU A 493 -3.81 10.60 -10.53
C LEU A 493 -2.41 11.21 -10.37
N LYS A 494 -1.65 11.39 -11.47
CA LYS A 494 -0.34 12.04 -11.42
C LYS A 494 -0.51 13.54 -11.19
N ALA A 495 -1.34 14.17 -12.02
CA ALA A 495 -1.52 15.62 -11.99
C ALA A 495 -2.39 16.08 -10.80
N LEU A 496 -3.53 15.44 -10.58
CA LEU A 496 -4.53 15.90 -9.59
C LEU A 496 -4.40 15.16 -8.24
N GLY A 497 -3.80 13.96 -8.25
CA GLY A 497 -3.64 13.16 -7.04
C GLY A 497 -2.30 13.37 -6.34
N ALA A 498 -1.18 13.03 -7.00
CA ALA A 498 0.13 13.04 -6.36
C ALA A 498 0.78 14.43 -6.32
N ARG A 499 0.65 15.22 -7.40
CA ARG A 499 1.32 16.52 -7.56
C ARG A 499 1.05 17.51 -6.42
N PRO A 500 -0.18 17.66 -5.89
CA PRO A 500 -0.43 18.55 -4.76
C PRO A 500 0.42 18.24 -3.53
N PHE A 501 0.65 16.95 -3.22
CA PHE A 501 1.52 16.53 -2.12
C PHE A 501 3.00 16.81 -2.43
N VAL A 502 3.45 16.45 -3.63
CA VAL A 502 4.83 16.62 -4.09
C VAL A 502 5.25 18.08 -4.04
N ASP A 503 4.44 18.97 -4.62
CA ASP A 503 4.76 20.39 -4.72
C ASP A 503 4.71 21.07 -3.35
N ALA A 504 3.72 20.79 -2.52
CA ALA A 504 3.63 21.31 -1.17
C ALA A 504 4.80 20.82 -0.28
N ALA A 505 5.13 19.52 -0.33
CA ALA A 505 6.26 18.97 0.42
C ALA A 505 7.61 19.59 0.00
N ARG A 506 7.79 19.86 -1.31
CA ARG A 506 8.99 20.52 -1.84
C ARG A 506 9.12 21.93 -1.28
N VAL A 507 8.05 22.72 -1.31
CA VAL A 507 8.06 24.10 -0.82
C VAL A 507 8.40 24.16 0.67
N LEU A 508 7.78 23.30 1.50
CA LEU A 508 8.06 23.22 2.93
C LEU A 508 9.52 22.82 3.21
N ALA A 509 10.05 21.85 2.45
CA ALA A 509 11.42 21.40 2.59
C ALA A 509 12.44 22.48 2.18
N LEU A 510 12.22 23.19 1.07
CA LEU A 510 13.09 24.27 0.62
C LEU A 510 13.12 25.42 1.62
N ALA A 511 11.98 25.81 2.16
CA ALA A 511 11.89 26.86 3.17
C ALA A 511 12.62 26.48 4.48
N ALA A 512 12.60 25.21 4.83
CA ALA A 512 13.31 24.65 6.00
C ALA A 512 14.81 24.40 5.72
N GLY A 513 15.27 24.50 4.47
CA GLY A 513 16.63 24.14 4.06
C GLY A 513 16.91 22.65 4.19
N SER A 514 15.89 21.80 4.02
CA SER A 514 16.02 20.34 4.09
C SER A 514 16.67 19.76 2.83
N PRO A 515 17.66 18.85 2.95
CA PRO A 515 18.30 18.19 1.82
C PRO A 515 17.47 17.05 1.22
N GLU A 516 16.36 16.68 1.85
CA GLU A 516 15.52 15.56 1.44
C GLU A 516 14.91 15.80 0.05
N THR A 517 14.86 14.75 -0.78
CA THR A 517 14.23 14.79 -2.09
C THR A 517 12.86 14.10 -2.11
N GLY A 518 12.70 12.98 -1.39
CA GLY A 518 11.49 12.18 -1.35
C GLY A 518 10.31 12.90 -0.68
N THR A 519 9.12 12.81 -1.26
CA THR A 519 7.90 13.47 -0.76
C THR A 519 7.55 13.03 0.66
N ALA A 520 7.57 11.71 0.93
CA ALA A 520 7.25 11.20 2.26
C ALA A 520 8.29 11.63 3.33
N ALA A 521 9.58 11.71 2.97
CA ALA A 521 10.62 12.20 3.86
C ALA A 521 10.44 13.68 4.19
N ARG A 522 10.15 14.51 3.17
CA ARG A 522 9.84 15.94 3.32
C ARG A 522 8.61 16.18 4.20
N LEU A 523 7.53 15.43 3.97
CA LEU A 523 6.31 15.50 4.78
C LEU A 523 6.56 15.07 6.22
N ARG A 524 7.39 14.03 6.42
CA ARG A 524 7.78 13.59 7.77
C ARG A 524 8.57 14.67 8.52
N ALA A 525 9.51 15.31 7.84
CA ALA A 525 10.27 16.43 8.40
C ALA A 525 9.36 17.64 8.73
N ALA A 526 8.28 17.84 7.97
CA ALA A 526 7.28 18.88 8.21
C ALA A 526 6.22 18.49 9.27
N GLY A 527 6.23 17.26 9.80
CA GLY A 527 5.27 16.78 10.81
C GLY A 527 3.91 16.31 10.23
N GLU A 528 3.79 16.14 8.91
CA GLU A 528 2.54 15.87 8.18
C GLU A 528 2.27 14.37 8.00
N LYS A 529 2.01 13.64 9.10
CA LYS A 529 1.80 12.18 9.08
C LYS A 529 0.61 11.74 8.22
N ASN A 530 -0.54 12.42 8.35
CA ASN A 530 -1.75 12.06 7.60
C ASN A 530 -1.56 12.27 6.09
N ALA A 531 -0.82 13.29 5.70
CA ALA A 531 -0.50 13.56 4.30
C ALA A 531 0.40 12.46 3.70
N ILE A 532 1.28 11.83 4.49
CA ILE A 532 2.09 10.69 4.04
C ILE A 532 1.21 9.49 3.70
N GLU A 533 0.26 9.15 4.58
CA GLU A 533 -0.65 8.02 4.34
C GLU A 533 -1.55 8.27 3.12
N ALA A 534 -2.07 9.48 2.99
CA ALA A 534 -2.86 9.91 1.85
C ALA A 534 -2.05 9.86 0.53
N PHE A 535 -0.82 10.32 0.55
CA PHE A 535 0.09 10.24 -0.59
C PHE A 535 0.38 8.79 -1.00
N HIS A 536 0.69 7.91 -0.04
CA HIS A 536 0.92 6.49 -0.30
C HIS A 536 -0.32 5.80 -0.88
N PHE A 537 -1.52 6.18 -0.46
CA PHE A 537 -2.75 5.67 -1.05
C PHE A 537 -2.89 6.08 -2.53
N VAL A 538 -2.62 7.35 -2.84
CA VAL A 538 -2.61 7.82 -4.24
C VAL A 538 -1.57 7.07 -5.06
N GLN A 539 -0.37 6.82 -4.52
CA GLN A 539 0.65 6.02 -5.19
C GLN A 539 0.21 4.57 -5.41
N THR A 540 -0.54 3.97 -4.47
CA THR A 540 -1.13 2.64 -4.65
C THR A 540 -2.08 2.62 -5.86
N LEU A 541 -2.95 3.60 -6.00
CA LEU A 541 -3.84 3.71 -7.14
C LEU A 541 -3.06 3.92 -8.45
N ARG A 542 -2.01 4.75 -8.44
CA ARG A 542 -1.14 4.95 -9.61
C ARG A 542 -0.43 3.68 -10.05
N LEU A 543 -0.02 2.82 -9.11
CA LEU A 543 0.58 1.53 -9.41
C LEU A 543 -0.45 0.54 -10.00
N ARG A 544 -1.71 0.59 -9.53
CA ARG A 544 -2.80 -0.24 -10.05
C ARG A 544 -3.23 0.19 -11.46
N HIS A 545 -3.27 1.49 -11.71
CA HIS A 545 -3.70 2.08 -12.97
C HIS A 545 -2.50 2.58 -13.78
N ALA A 546 -1.94 1.71 -14.62
CA ALA A 546 -0.68 1.92 -15.33
C ALA A 546 -0.61 3.23 -16.15
N ARG A 547 -1.74 3.78 -16.58
CA ARG A 547 -1.80 5.05 -17.33
C ARG A 547 -1.92 6.28 -16.43
N ASN A 548 -1.93 6.12 -15.09
CA ASN A 548 -2.25 7.16 -14.11
C ASN A 548 -3.64 7.80 -14.29
N LEU A 549 -4.49 7.23 -15.13
CA LEU A 549 -5.85 7.68 -15.43
C LEU A 549 -6.85 6.69 -14.85
N ILE A 550 -7.87 7.19 -14.19
CA ILE A 550 -9.00 6.41 -13.69
C ILE A 550 -10.26 6.94 -14.38
N ARG A 551 -11.04 6.03 -14.97
CA ARG A 551 -12.34 6.35 -15.55
C ARG A 551 -13.44 6.23 -14.50
N ARG A 552 -14.54 6.93 -14.77
CA ARG A 552 -15.76 6.82 -13.95
C ARG A 552 -16.22 5.35 -13.92
N GLY A 553 -16.35 4.79 -12.70
CA GLY A 553 -16.75 3.38 -12.49
C GLY A 553 -15.61 2.38 -12.31
N GLU A 554 -14.35 2.73 -12.58
CA GLU A 554 -13.20 1.84 -12.34
C GLU A 554 -12.78 1.76 -10.85
N LEU A 555 -13.20 2.74 -10.03
CA LEU A 555 -12.98 2.68 -8.59
C LEU A 555 -14.17 2.05 -7.88
N ASN A 556 -13.90 1.09 -7.03
CA ASN A 556 -14.89 0.63 -6.06
C ASN A 556 -15.22 1.75 -5.05
N ASP A 557 -16.33 1.60 -4.32
CA ASP A 557 -16.83 2.63 -3.39
C ASP A 557 -15.85 2.93 -2.25
N ILE A 558 -15.03 1.96 -1.84
CA ILE A 558 -14.05 2.13 -0.76
C ILE A 558 -12.89 2.99 -1.27
N ASP A 559 -12.29 2.60 -2.40
CA ASP A 559 -11.18 3.34 -3.00
C ASP A 559 -11.60 4.80 -3.31
N ARG A 560 -12.84 5.00 -3.78
CA ARG A 560 -13.41 6.33 -4.03
C ARG A 560 -13.47 7.19 -2.76
N ARG A 561 -13.90 6.62 -1.63
CA ARG A 561 -13.97 7.33 -0.34
C ARG A 561 -12.58 7.66 0.20
N VAL A 562 -11.67 6.70 0.16
CA VAL A 562 -10.31 6.90 0.62
C VAL A 562 -9.60 7.93 -0.27
N LEU A 563 -9.83 7.90 -1.58
CA LEU A 563 -9.29 8.91 -2.50
C LEU A 563 -9.85 10.31 -2.21
N LYS A 564 -11.14 10.41 -1.91
CA LYS A 564 -11.75 11.69 -1.48
C LYS A 564 -11.12 12.21 -0.20
N GLU A 565 -10.83 11.33 0.75
CA GLU A 565 -10.13 11.71 1.99
C GLU A 565 -8.68 12.10 1.69
N ALA A 566 -7.98 11.39 0.81
CA ALA A 566 -6.64 11.77 0.36
C ALA A 566 -6.63 13.17 -0.27
N PHE A 567 -7.63 13.52 -1.07
CA PHE A 567 -7.76 14.87 -1.62
C PHE A 567 -8.05 15.94 -0.55
N ARG A 568 -8.78 15.60 0.51
CA ARG A 568 -8.95 16.51 1.66
C ARG A 568 -7.62 16.76 2.37
N GLN A 569 -6.82 15.71 2.59
CA GLN A 569 -5.49 15.84 3.18
C GLN A 569 -4.57 16.69 2.29
N ALA A 570 -4.62 16.51 0.97
CA ALA A 570 -3.89 17.36 0.03
C ALA A 570 -4.33 18.83 0.12
N SER A 571 -5.65 19.08 0.22
CA SER A 571 -6.21 20.42 0.38
C SER A 571 -5.80 21.06 1.70
N MET A 572 -5.80 20.31 2.80
CA MET A 572 -5.34 20.78 4.11
C MET A 572 -3.84 21.14 4.08
N LEU A 573 -3.03 20.32 3.45
CA LEU A 573 -1.61 20.57 3.24
C LEU A 573 -1.38 21.86 2.41
N GLN A 574 -2.16 22.06 1.35
CA GLN A 574 -2.14 23.29 0.56
C GLN A 574 -2.60 24.51 1.37
N GLN A 575 -3.59 24.35 2.24
CA GLN A 575 -4.02 25.42 3.14
C GLN A 575 -2.91 25.81 4.13
N ARG A 576 -2.18 24.85 4.69
CA ARG A 576 -0.99 25.11 5.51
C ARG A 576 0.04 25.91 4.73
N VAL A 577 0.41 25.47 3.51
CA VAL A 577 1.34 26.20 2.63
C VAL A 577 0.84 27.64 2.41
N ARG A 578 -0.46 27.83 2.17
CA ARG A 578 -1.05 29.15 2.00
C ARG A 578 -0.83 30.04 3.23
N LEU A 579 -1.07 29.51 4.42
CA LEU A 579 -0.91 30.24 5.69
C LEU A 579 0.56 30.55 5.96
N ASP A 580 1.46 29.56 5.82
CA ASP A 580 2.89 29.70 6.10
C ASP A 580 3.56 30.74 5.19
N PHE A 581 3.07 30.93 3.97
CA PHE A 581 3.63 31.88 2.98
C PHE A 581 2.77 33.14 2.76
N GLY A 582 1.67 33.31 3.50
CA GLY A 582 0.82 34.51 3.45
C GLY A 582 0.13 34.71 2.08
N LEU A 583 -0.44 33.63 1.49
CA LEU A 583 -1.10 33.60 0.17
C LEU A 583 -2.62 33.54 0.28
#